data_501260ceea9fb81d0916061790c5c896
#
_entry.id   501260ceea9fb81d0916061790c5c896
#
_cell.length_a   1.000
_cell.length_b   1.000
_cell.length_c   1.000
_cell.angle_alpha   90.00
_cell.angle_beta   90.00
_cell.angle_gamma   90.00
#
_symmetry.space_group_name_H-M   'P 1'
#
loop_
_entity.id
_entity.type
_entity.pdbx_description
1 polymer ?
#
loop_
_entity_poly.entity_id
_entity_poly.type
_entity_poly.pdbx_seq_one_letter_code
_entity_poly.pdbx_strand_id
1 'polypeptide(L)'
;MAKLSDLPKPEKVLILGSGYSWFTSHLQESLHVEYNDLPGMKPTTTPGHSGELVAGWFEGRCIWVFSGRTHLYEGATWSQIIRPVELAATSGASELLVTNAAGGIRPDMKVGDLMLIDDVLWMTPVFRMWKDPYHQDTTSTHLDRPTKPFSPYYSTELRQALDSTPHLHIGTYLYVTGPSYETPAEIRAFQVMGADAVGMSTVPELITAAELGMRCSGV
;
A
#
# COMPACT_ATOMS: atom_id res chain seq x y z
N MET A 1 16.49 -20.94 -1.54
CA MET A 1 15.69 -19.73 -1.62
C MET A 1 16.65 -18.54 -1.66
N ALA A 2 16.33 -17.52 -2.45
CA ALA A 2 17.13 -16.30 -2.51
C ALA A 2 17.04 -15.56 -1.17
N LYS A 3 18.07 -14.78 -0.84
CA LYS A 3 18.09 -13.89 0.32
C LYS A 3 17.91 -12.43 -0.14
N LEU A 4 17.53 -11.56 0.76
CA LEU A 4 17.41 -10.12 0.44
C LEU A 4 18.70 -9.54 -0.16
N SER A 5 19.88 -10.03 0.30
CA SER A 5 21.19 -9.62 -0.22
C SER A 5 21.46 -10.04 -1.66
N ASP A 6 20.76 -11.02 -2.17
CA ASP A 6 20.96 -11.60 -3.50
C ASP A 6 20.11 -10.86 -4.55
N LEU A 7 19.16 -10.04 -4.11
CA LEU A 7 18.24 -9.34 -4.99
C LEU A 7 18.92 -8.16 -5.68
N PRO A 8 18.65 -7.93 -6.95
CA PRO A 8 19.10 -6.73 -7.64
C PRO A 8 18.44 -5.48 -7.02
N LYS A 9 19.12 -4.34 -7.08
CA LYS A 9 18.57 -3.07 -6.58
C LYS A 9 17.36 -2.65 -7.39
N PRO A 10 16.22 -2.36 -6.74
CA PRO A 10 15.01 -1.96 -7.43
C PRO A 10 15.08 -0.49 -7.87
N GLU A 11 14.57 -0.18 -9.05
CA GLU A 11 14.25 1.17 -9.46
C GLU A 11 12.86 1.57 -8.94
N LYS A 12 11.91 0.63 -9.04
CA LYS A 12 10.53 0.80 -8.65
C LYS A 12 10.05 -0.36 -7.79
N VAL A 13 9.07 -0.09 -6.97
CA VAL A 13 8.45 -1.10 -6.12
C VAL A 13 6.94 -1.07 -6.28
N LEU A 14 6.36 -2.26 -6.32
CA LEU A 14 4.92 -2.46 -6.31
C LEU A 14 4.52 -3.20 -5.03
N ILE A 15 3.44 -2.75 -4.39
CA ILE A 15 2.76 -3.51 -3.34
C ILE A 15 1.39 -3.88 -3.89
N LEU A 16 1.20 -5.17 -4.19
CA LEU A 16 -0.01 -5.66 -4.82
C LEU A 16 -1.09 -5.99 -3.79
N GLY A 17 -2.28 -5.49 -4.03
CA GLY A 17 -3.47 -5.87 -3.31
C GLY A 17 -4.13 -7.12 -3.89
N SER A 18 -5.29 -7.48 -3.31
CA SER A 18 -6.10 -8.63 -3.74
C SER A 18 -6.43 -8.56 -5.24
N GLY A 19 -6.26 -9.67 -5.93
CA GLY A 19 -6.57 -9.80 -7.36
C GLY A 19 -5.42 -9.47 -8.31
N TYR A 20 -4.28 -8.96 -7.83
CA TYR A 20 -3.17 -8.53 -8.68
C TYR A 20 -1.93 -9.44 -8.64
N SER A 21 -1.95 -10.55 -7.90
CA SER A 21 -0.80 -11.47 -7.77
C SER A 21 -0.32 -12.04 -9.11
N TRP A 22 -1.19 -12.13 -10.10
CA TRP A 22 -0.85 -12.58 -11.45
C TRP A 22 0.26 -11.74 -12.11
N PHE A 23 0.44 -10.50 -11.72
CA PHE A 23 1.44 -9.59 -12.30
C PHE A 23 2.87 -10.12 -12.12
N THR A 24 3.17 -10.86 -11.06
CA THR A 24 4.50 -11.43 -10.82
C THR A 24 4.95 -12.39 -11.92
N SER A 25 4.01 -13.02 -12.62
CA SER A 25 4.32 -13.92 -13.75
C SER A 25 4.85 -13.20 -14.99
N HIS A 26 4.78 -11.87 -15.05
CA HIS A 26 5.31 -11.07 -16.14
C HIS A 26 6.77 -10.63 -15.90
N LEU A 27 7.32 -10.90 -14.72
CA LEU A 27 8.71 -10.59 -14.41
C LEU A 27 9.66 -11.61 -15.06
N GLN A 28 10.68 -11.09 -15.70
CA GLN A 28 11.77 -11.91 -16.24
C GLN A 28 12.85 -12.09 -15.17
N GLU A 29 13.56 -13.24 -15.22
CA GLU A 29 14.68 -13.56 -14.32
C GLU A 29 14.33 -13.34 -12.84
N SER A 30 13.13 -13.75 -12.43
CA SER A 30 12.61 -13.45 -11.11
C SER A 30 13.27 -14.28 -10.00
N LEU A 31 13.56 -13.59 -8.88
CA LEU A 31 14.00 -14.17 -7.61
C LEU A 31 12.89 -13.99 -6.57
N HIS A 32 12.62 -15.03 -5.80
CA HIS A 32 11.54 -15.08 -4.84
C HIS A 32 12.08 -15.21 -3.42
N VAL A 33 11.57 -14.38 -2.50
CA VAL A 33 11.89 -14.40 -1.06
C VAL A 33 10.60 -14.35 -0.27
N GLU A 34 10.36 -15.37 0.56
CA GLU A 34 9.20 -15.42 1.46
C GLU A 34 9.26 -14.29 2.50
N TYR A 35 8.12 -13.75 2.91
CA TYR A 35 8.07 -12.71 3.94
C TYR A 35 8.70 -13.15 5.26
N ASN A 36 8.62 -14.44 5.60
CA ASN A 36 9.29 -15.01 6.76
C ASN A 36 10.82 -14.86 6.75
N ASP A 37 11.41 -14.80 5.56
CA ASP A 37 12.85 -14.70 5.37
C ASP A 37 13.31 -13.23 5.24
N LEU A 38 12.37 -12.28 5.24
CA LEU A 38 12.65 -10.85 5.20
C LEU A 38 12.67 -10.24 6.61
N PRO A 39 13.71 -9.45 6.94
CA PRO A 39 13.86 -8.91 8.30
C PRO A 39 12.72 -7.96 8.66
N GLY A 40 11.99 -8.25 9.74
CA GLY A 40 10.91 -7.43 10.28
C GLY A 40 9.57 -7.54 9.54
N MET A 41 9.50 -8.39 8.53
CA MET A 41 8.22 -8.70 7.87
C MET A 41 7.40 -9.68 8.72
N LYS A 42 6.08 -9.59 8.55
CA LYS A 42 5.12 -10.57 9.08
C LYS A 42 4.45 -11.31 7.91
N PRO A 43 4.27 -12.62 8.00
CA PRO A 43 3.47 -13.35 7.01
C PRO A 43 2.06 -12.79 6.95
N THR A 44 1.49 -12.72 5.76
CA THR A 44 0.07 -12.41 5.60
C THR A 44 -0.77 -13.67 5.74
N THR A 45 -1.97 -13.52 6.31
CA THR A 45 -2.98 -14.58 6.40
C THR A 45 -4.18 -14.30 5.51
N THR A 46 -4.15 -13.18 4.79
CA THR A 46 -5.24 -12.75 3.91
C THR A 46 -5.32 -13.66 2.68
N PRO A 47 -6.48 -14.26 2.38
CA PRO A 47 -6.66 -15.06 1.17
C PRO A 47 -6.31 -14.29 -0.10
N GLY A 48 -5.58 -14.94 -1.03
CA GLY A 48 -5.15 -14.32 -2.28
C GLY A 48 -3.85 -13.50 -2.21
N HIS A 49 -3.20 -13.44 -1.03
CA HIS A 49 -1.88 -12.87 -0.84
C HIS A 49 -0.85 -14.00 -0.77
N SER A 50 0.15 -14.02 -1.66
CA SER A 50 1.20 -15.07 -1.63
C SER A 50 2.18 -14.88 -0.48
N GLY A 51 2.38 -13.65 -0.01
CA GLY A 51 3.27 -13.36 1.11
C GLY A 51 4.75 -13.48 0.74
N GLU A 52 5.11 -13.05 -0.44
CA GLU A 52 6.47 -13.09 -0.98
C GLU A 52 6.89 -11.75 -1.62
N LEU A 53 8.17 -11.49 -1.62
CA LEU A 53 8.83 -10.48 -2.43
C LEU A 53 9.39 -11.16 -3.69
N VAL A 54 8.95 -10.69 -4.85
CA VAL A 54 9.46 -11.12 -6.15
C VAL A 54 10.26 -9.96 -6.76
N ALA A 55 11.55 -10.16 -6.94
CA ALA A 55 12.43 -9.23 -7.63
C ALA A 55 12.73 -9.72 -9.04
N GLY A 56 12.58 -8.86 -10.04
CA GLY A 56 12.80 -9.27 -11.42
C GLY A 56 12.80 -8.07 -12.37
N TRP A 57 12.85 -8.38 -13.66
CA TRP A 57 12.90 -7.36 -14.70
C TRP A 57 11.59 -7.25 -15.43
N PHE A 58 11.13 -6.02 -15.58
CA PHE A 58 9.95 -5.68 -16.36
C PHE A 58 10.28 -4.49 -17.29
N GLU A 59 10.13 -4.69 -18.59
CA GLU A 59 10.47 -3.68 -19.60
C GLU A 59 11.88 -3.09 -19.44
N GLY A 60 12.86 -3.94 -19.11
CA GLY A 60 14.27 -3.56 -18.95
C GLY A 60 14.60 -2.85 -17.64
N ARG A 61 13.66 -2.75 -16.71
CA ARG A 61 13.85 -2.13 -15.39
C ARG A 61 13.77 -3.17 -14.29
N CYS A 62 14.64 -3.06 -13.30
CA CYS A 62 14.55 -3.89 -12.11
C CYS A 62 13.44 -3.38 -11.21
N ILE A 63 12.48 -4.24 -10.91
CA ILE A 63 11.38 -3.93 -10.00
C ILE A 63 11.26 -4.98 -8.91
N TRP A 64 10.83 -4.53 -7.74
CA TRP A 64 10.42 -5.38 -6.64
C TRP A 64 8.91 -5.38 -6.53
N VAL A 65 8.33 -6.55 -6.36
CA VAL A 65 6.89 -6.74 -6.20
C VAL A 65 6.63 -7.48 -4.90
N PHE A 66 6.06 -6.78 -3.92
CA PHE A 66 5.50 -7.40 -2.73
C PHE A 66 4.12 -7.94 -3.10
N SER A 67 4.02 -9.27 -3.20
CA SER A 67 2.80 -9.96 -3.60
C SER A 67 1.92 -10.22 -2.39
N GLY A 68 1.03 -9.27 -2.13
CA GLY A 68 0.20 -9.19 -0.95
C GLY A 68 0.79 -8.30 0.14
N ARG A 69 0.02 -8.09 1.19
CA ARG A 69 0.39 -7.28 2.35
C ARG A 69 -0.21 -7.82 3.63
N THR A 70 0.35 -7.38 4.75
CA THR A 70 -0.20 -7.65 6.09
C THR A 70 -1.06 -6.47 6.53
N HIS A 71 -2.18 -6.75 7.19
CA HIS A 71 -3.11 -5.73 7.64
C HIS A 71 -3.13 -5.63 9.18
N LEU A 72 -3.60 -4.49 9.70
CA LEU A 72 -3.75 -4.31 11.14
C LEU A 72 -4.64 -5.34 11.80
N TYR A 73 -5.74 -5.71 11.15
CA TYR A 73 -6.68 -6.70 11.69
C TYR A 73 -6.08 -8.12 11.78
N GLU A 74 -4.95 -8.37 11.13
CA GLU A 74 -4.16 -9.60 11.28
C GLU A 74 -3.27 -9.58 12.54
N GLY A 75 -3.39 -8.55 13.39
CA GLY A 75 -2.54 -8.36 14.57
C GLY A 75 -1.11 -7.96 14.22
N ALA A 76 -0.90 -7.31 13.09
CA ALA A 76 0.38 -6.72 12.72
C ALA A 76 0.61 -5.40 13.47
N THR A 77 1.86 -5.13 13.82
CA THR A 77 2.28 -3.83 14.30
C THR A 77 2.38 -2.84 13.14
N TRP A 78 2.37 -1.55 13.45
CA TRP A 78 2.61 -0.51 12.44
C TRP A 78 3.92 -0.73 11.68
N SER A 79 5.01 -1.00 12.41
CA SER A 79 6.33 -1.28 11.81
C SER A 79 6.31 -2.46 10.85
N GLN A 80 5.51 -3.49 11.13
CA GLN A 80 5.38 -4.64 10.23
C GLN A 80 4.60 -4.30 8.96
N ILE A 81 3.61 -3.41 9.05
CA ILE A 81 2.82 -2.97 7.89
C ILE A 81 3.65 -2.12 6.93
N ILE A 82 4.44 -1.19 7.46
CA ILE A 82 5.26 -0.28 6.64
C ILE A 82 6.59 -0.90 6.19
N ARG A 83 6.95 -2.06 6.74
CA ARG A 83 8.24 -2.70 6.48
C ARG A 83 8.56 -2.94 5.00
N PRO A 84 7.63 -3.32 4.12
CA PRO A 84 7.89 -3.41 2.69
C PRO A 84 8.44 -2.12 2.09
N VAL A 85 7.87 -0.97 2.50
CA VAL A 85 8.30 0.35 2.02
C VAL A 85 9.68 0.71 2.52
N GLU A 86 9.98 0.47 3.80
CA GLU A 86 11.30 0.71 4.38
C GLU A 86 12.38 -0.14 3.71
N LEU A 87 12.11 -1.43 3.48
CA LEU A 87 13.03 -2.33 2.77
C LEU A 87 13.29 -1.85 1.34
N ALA A 88 12.25 -1.41 0.64
CA ALA A 88 12.37 -0.88 -0.70
C ALA A 88 13.21 0.40 -0.75
N ALA A 89 12.92 1.37 0.12
CA ALA A 89 13.64 2.63 0.21
C ALA A 89 15.13 2.43 0.54
N THR A 90 15.42 1.59 1.55
CA THR A 90 16.82 1.28 1.94
C THR A 90 17.58 0.51 0.86
N SER A 91 16.87 -0.21 0.00
CA SER A 91 17.46 -0.90 -1.16
C SER A 91 17.64 -0.02 -2.38
N GLY A 92 17.19 1.25 -2.33
CA GLY A 92 17.43 2.26 -3.35
C GLY A 92 16.26 2.54 -4.29
N ALA A 93 15.08 1.99 -4.03
CA ALA A 93 13.88 2.34 -4.78
C ALA A 93 13.50 3.82 -4.59
N SER A 94 13.12 4.48 -5.67
CA SER A 94 12.69 5.87 -5.68
C SER A 94 11.20 6.05 -5.96
N GLU A 95 10.52 4.99 -6.39
CA GLU A 95 9.11 5.02 -6.75
C GLU A 95 8.35 3.83 -6.14
N LEU A 96 7.16 4.11 -5.63
CA LEU A 96 6.24 3.11 -5.09
C LEU A 96 4.88 3.21 -5.79
N LEU A 97 4.36 2.08 -6.25
CA LEU A 97 2.96 1.92 -6.64
C LEU A 97 2.27 0.94 -5.67
N VAL A 98 1.17 1.37 -5.10
CA VAL A 98 0.35 0.53 -4.21
C VAL A 98 -1.00 0.31 -4.87
N THR A 99 -1.42 -0.95 -4.97
CA THR A 99 -2.77 -1.30 -5.44
C THR A 99 -3.59 -1.90 -4.31
N ASN A 100 -4.90 -1.74 -4.36
CA ASN A 100 -5.81 -2.37 -3.41
C ASN A 100 -7.17 -2.66 -4.04
N ALA A 101 -7.98 -3.48 -3.36
CA ALA A 101 -9.40 -3.56 -3.58
C ALA A 101 -10.10 -2.73 -2.51
N ALA A 102 -11.01 -1.85 -2.90
CA ALA A 102 -11.72 -0.92 -2.01
C ALA A 102 -13.24 -1.00 -2.21
N GLY A 103 -14.00 -0.61 -1.20
CA GLY A 103 -15.42 -0.37 -1.31
C GLY A 103 -15.69 1.02 -1.91
N GLY A 104 -16.41 1.08 -3.04
CA GLY A 104 -16.84 2.36 -3.62
C GLY A 104 -17.92 3.01 -2.75
N ILE A 105 -17.71 4.27 -2.38
CA ILE A 105 -18.68 5.10 -1.62
C ILE A 105 -19.41 6.04 -2.58
N ARG A 106 -18.72 6.57 -3.56
CA ARG A 106 -19.27 7.49 -4.54
C ARG A 106 -20.28 6.77 -5.45
N PRO A 107 -21.50 7.35 -5.64
CA PRO A 107 -22.59 6.63 -6.31
C PRO A 107 -22.37 6.30 -7.80
N ASP A 108 -21.48 7.03 -8.47
CA ASP A 108 -21.16 6.82 -9.90
C ASP A 108 -20.09 5.73 -10.13
N MET A 109 -19.45 5.23 -9.07
CA MET A 109 -18.48 4.14 -9.16
C MET A 109 -19.17 2.78 -9.26
N LYS A 110 -18.56 1.89 -10.03
CA LYS A 110 -19.02 0.51 -10.24
C LYS A 110 -17.91 -0.48 -9.97
N VAL A 111 -18.29 -1.73 -9.75
CA VAL A 111 -17.33 -2.82 -9.61
C VAL A 111 -16.49 -2.92 -10.89
N GLY A 112 -15.18 -2.88 -10.74
CA GLY A 112 -14.20 -2.89 -11.83
C GLY A 112 -13.68 -1.52 -12.23
N ASP A 113 -14.24 -0.43 -11.70
CA ASP A 113 -13.68 0.90 -11.90
C ASP A 113 -12.34 1.03 -11.18
N LEU A 114 -11.47 1.89 -11.71
CA LEU A 114 -10.20 2.26 -11.08
C LEU A 114 -10.30 3.65 -10.44
N MET A 115 -9.64 3.83 -9.30
CA MET A 115 -9.53 5.14 -8.66
C MET A 115 -8.07 5.46 -8.32
N LEU A 116 -7.54 6.56 -8.87
CA LEU A 116 -6.32 7.17 -8.38
C LEU A 116 -6.60 7.91 -7.06
N ILE A 117 -5.77 7.66 -6.07
CA ILE A 117 -5.92 8.28 -4.74
C ILE A 117 -5.34 9.69 -4.79
N ASP A 118 -6.23 10.69 -4.77
CA ASP A 118 -5.87 12.10 -4.72
C ASP A 118 -5.56 12.56 -3.30
N ASP A 119 -6.40 12.15 -2.36
CA ASP A 119 -6.25 12.47 -0.94
C ASP A 119 -6.70 11.30 -0.06
N VAL A 120 -6.42 11.39 1.22
CA VAL A 120 -6.77 10.36 2.19
C VAL A 120 -7.51 10.91 3.39
N LEU A 121 -8.55 10.20 3.81
CA LEU A 121 -9.17 10.36 5.11
C LEU A 121 -8.65 9.27 6.04
N TRP A 122 -7.86 9.67 7.01
CA TRP A 122 -7.32 8.75 8.00
C TRP A 122 -8.13 8.82 9.28
N MET A 123 -9.10 7.90 9.41
CA MET A 123 -10.02 7.85 10.55
C MET A 123 -9.50 7.05 11.74
N THR A 124 -8.26 6.63 11.72
CA THR A 124 -7.69 5.81 12.78
C THR A 124 -6.80 6.65 13.70
N PRO A 125 -7.36 7.47 14.59
CA PRO A 125 -6.60 8.18 15.62
C PRO A 125 -6.03 7.23 16.69
N VAL A 126 -6.49 5.99 16.71
CA VAL A 126 -6.17 4.96 17.71
C VAL A 126 -4.68 4.65 17.78
N PHE A 127 -3.92 4.84 16.70
CA PHE A 127 -2.48 4.60 16.70
C PHE A 127 -1.68 5.55 17.60
N ARG A 128 -2.16 6.78 17.83
CA ARG A 128 -1.52 7.67 18.80
C ARG A 128 -1.79 7.27 20.25
N MET A 129 -2.86 6.52 20.50
CA MET A 129 -3.27 6.12 21.84
C MET A 129 -2.84 4.71 22.22
N TRP A 130 -2.63 3.84 21.24
CA TRP A 130 -2.16 2.50 21.49
C TRP A 130 -0.63 2.48 21.39
N LYS A 131 0.01 2.75 22.52
CA LYS A 131 1.41 2.35 22.69
C LYS A 131 1.44 0.86 22.41
N ASP A 132 2.07 0.45 21.33
CA ASP A 132 2.34 -0.96 21.06
C ASP A 132 3.03 -1.52 22.30
N PRO A 133 2.40 -2.38 23.09
CA PRO A 133 3.01 -2.90 24.33
C PRO A 133 4.27 -3.72 24.06
N TYR A 134 4.51 -4.08 22.79
CA TYR A 134 5.69 -4.81 22.35
C TYR A 134 6.76 -3.92 21.72
N HIS A 135 6.47 -2.64 21.45
CA HIS A 135 7.44 -1.69 20.92
C HIS A 135 8.03 -0.89 22.07
N GLN A 136 9.16 -1.37 22.60
CA GLN A 136 9.97 -0.63 23.57
C GLN A 136 10.81 0.48 22.92
N ASP A 137 10.73 0.64 21.60
CA ASP A 137 11.48 1.64 20.86
C ASP A 137 10.66 2.94 20.76
N THR A 138 10.78 3.75 21.82
CA THR A 138 10.13 5.08 21.92
C THR A 138 10.78 6.13 21.01
N THR A 139 11.69 5.73 20.14
CA THR A 139 12.43 6.65 19.25
C THR A 139 11.84 6.74 17.84
N SER A 140 10.87 5.89 17.46
CA SER A 140 10.24 6.02 16.16
C SER A 140 9.23 7.16 16.17
N THR A 141 9.68 8.31 15.75
CA THR A 141 8.88 9.54 15.51
C THR A 141 7.90 9.39 14.33
N HIS A 142 7.82 8.22 13.71
CA HIS A 142 6.99 7.92 12.53
C HIS A 142 5.47 7.88 12.79
N LEU A 143 5.03 8.16 14.01
CA LEU A 143 3.62 8.27 14.39
C LEU A 143 3.06 9.69 14.28
N ASP A 144 3.90 10.66 14.00
CA ASP A 144 3.42 12.00 13.74
C ASP A 144 2.83 12.07 12.34
N ARG A 145 1.62 12.65 12.25
CA ARG A 145 1.04 12.97 10.95
C ARG A 145 2.10 13.70 10.15
N PRO A 146 2.32 13.32 8.88
CA PRO A 146 3.27 14.03 8.06
C PRO A 146 2.99 15.53 8.12
N THR A 147 4.02 16.30 8.39
CA THR A 147 3.93 17.76 8.54
C THR A 147 3.67 18.46 7.21
N LYS A 148 3.73 17.70 6.11
CA LYS A 148 3.45 18.20 4.75
C LYS A 148 2.27 17.45 4.16
N PRO A 149 1.34 18.12 3.48
CA PRO A 149 0.34 17.43 2.67
C PRO A 149 1.05 16.72 1.51
N PHE A 150 0.79 15.44 1.35
CA PHE A 150 1.36 14.60 0.28
C PHE A 150 0.38 14.40 -0.88
N SER A 151 -0.70 15.13 -0.92
CA SER A 151 -1.67 15.13 -2.01
C SER A 151 -1.09 15.78 -3.27
N PRO A 152 -1.29 15.23 -4.46
CA PRO A 152 -1.95 13.96 -4.74
C PRO A 152 -1.04 12.74 -4.52
N TYR A 153 -1.63 11.60 -4.17
CA TYR A 153 -0.92 10.31 -4.06
C TYR A 153 -0.90 9.56 -5.40
N TYR A 154 -0.51 10.24 -6.45
CA TYR A 154 -0.22 9.66 -7.76
C TYR A 154 0.74 10.55 -8.55
N SER A 155 1.53 9.95 -9.42
CA SER A 155 2.41 10.71 -10.33
C SER A 155 1.64 11.24 -11.54
N THR A 156 2.12 12.35 -12.10
CA THR A 156 1.56 12.91 -13.35
C THR A 156 1.67 11.91 -14.49
N GLU A 157 2.76 11.16 -14.56
CA GLU A 157 3.01 10.14 -15.58
C GLU A 157 1.99 9.00 -15.47
N LEU A 158 1.71 8.51 -14.25
CA LEU A 158 0.68 7.48 -14.03
C LEU A 158 -0.70 8.00 -14.44
N ARG A 159 -1.05 9.23 -14.05
CA ARG A 159 -2.30 9.85 -14.43
C ARG A 159 -2.46 9.92 -15.95
N GLN A 160 -1.42 10.35 -16.66
CA GLN A 160 -1.42 10.43 -18.13
C GLN A 160 -1.50 9.05 -18.78
N ALA A 161 -0.77 8.06 -18.25
CA ALA A 161 -0.82 6.69 -18.76
C ALA A 161 -2.22 6.05 -18.64
N LEU A 162 -2.97 6.44 -17.62
CA LEU A 162 -4.32 5.95 -17.37
C LEU A 162 -5.43 6.82 -17.97
N ASP A 163 -5.11 7.94 -18.63
CA ASP A 163 -6.11 8.91 -19.09
C ASP A 163 -7.10 8.35 -20.11
N SER A 164 -6.69 7.35 -20.89
CA SER A 164 -7.56 6.64 -21.82
C SER A 164 -8.27 5.42 -21.20
N THR A 165 -8.04 5.14 -19.92
CA THR A 165 -8.64 3.99 -19.23
C THR A 165 -10.12 4.29 -18.96
N PRO A 166 -11.04 3.45 -19.45
CA PRO A 166 -12.45 3.62 -19.16
C PRO A 166 -12.71 3.54 -17.64
N HIS A 167 -13.62 4.37 -17.16
CA HIS A 167 -14.02 4.35 -15.75
C HIS A 167 -12.89 4.59 -14.77
N LEU A 168 -11.94 5.47 -15.13
CA LEU A 168 -10.93 5.98 -14.20
C LEU A 168 -11.52 7.14 -13.39
N HIS A 169 -11.45 7.01 -12.09
CA HIS A 169 -11.82 8.04 -11.14
C HIS A 169 -10.58 8.63 -10.47
N ILE A 170 -10.72 9.82 -9.92
CA ILE A 170 -9.77 10.43 -9.00
C ILE A 170 -10.56 10.77 -7.74
N GLY A 171 -10.06 10.41 -6.57
CA GLY A 171 -10.85 10.59 -5.36
C GLY A 171 -10.12 10.37 -4.06
N THR A 172 -10.83 10.62 -2.99
CA THR A 172 -10.38 10.51 -1.61
C THR A 172 -10.60 9.10 -1.08
N TYR A 173 -9.51 8.49 -0.63
CA TYR A 173 -9.54 7.15 -0.03
C TYR A 173 -9.65 7.24 1.48
N LEU A 174 -10.68 6.59 2.05
CA LEU A 174 -10.86 6.48 3.50
C LEU A 174 -10.17 5.20 4.00
N TYR A 175 -9.30 5.36 4.99
CA TYR A 175 -8.64 4.25 5.68
C TYR A 175 -9.32 3.92 6.99
N VAL A 176 -9.74 2.65 7.13
CA VAL A 176 -10.28 2.05 8.34
C VAL A 176 -9.48 0.80 8.73
N THR A 177 -9.59 0.36 9.98
CA THR A 177 -8.81 -0.78 10.49
C THR A 177 -9.34 -2.15 10.05
N GLY A 178 -10.64 -2.28 9.81
CA GLY A 178 -11.29 -3.59 9.67
C GLY A 178 -11.28 -4.40 10.98
N PRO A 179 -11.53 -5.72 10.96
CA PRO A 179 -11.81 -6.56 9.79
C PRO A 179 -13.24 -6.50 9.26
N SER A 180 -14.17 -5.88 10.01
CA SER A 180 -15.57 -5.78 9.60
C SER A 180 -15.75 -4.78 8.48
N TYR A 181 -16.60 -5.10 7.52
CA TYR A 181 -17.08 -4.14 6.54
C TYR A 181 -17.99 -3.12 7.19
N GLU A 182 -18.12 -1.99 6.53
CA GLU A 182 -18.86 -0.82 6.99
C GLU A 182 -20.36 -1.07 6.94
N THR A 183 -21.07 -0.56 7.94
CA THR A 183 -22.52 -0.52 7.93
C THR A 183 -23.04 0.54 6.93
N PRO A 184 -24.31 0.41 6.46
CA PRO A 184 -24.90 1.45 5.60
C PRO A 184 -24.92 2.84 6.22
N ALA A 185 -24.94 2.96 7.57
CA ALA A 185 -24.90 4.23 8.25
C ALA A 185 -23.50 4.85 8.21
N GLU A 186 -22.45 4.03 8.39
CA GLU A 186 -21.07 4.46 8.26
C GLU A 186 -20.76 4.91 6.83
N ILE A 187 -21.20 4.18 5.81
CA ILE A 187 -21.03 4.58 4.41
C ILE A 187 -21.67 5.95 4.15
N ARG A 188 -22.88 6.22 4.65
CA ARG A 188 -23.50 7.55 4.51
C ARG A 188 -22.70 8.64 5.24
N ALA A 189 -22.16 8.34 6.41
CA ALA A 189 -21.33 9.28 7.15
C ALA A 189 -20.02 9.57 6.40
N PHE A 190 -19.35 8.56 5.88
CA PHE A 190 -18.12 8.69 5.11
C PHE A 190 -18.33 9.48 3.82
N GLN A 191 -19.46 9.28 3.16
CA GLN A 191 -19.85 10.07 1.99
C GLN A 191 -19.99 11.57 2.33
N VAL A 192 -20.64 11.90 3.45
CA VAL A 192 -20.75 13.29 3.93
C VAL A 192 -19.38 13.88 4.27
N MET A 193 -18.44 13.07 4.73
CA MET A 193 -17.06 13.48 5.01
C MET A 193 -16.22 13.67 3.74
N GLY A 194 -16.72 13.31 2.57
CA GLY A 194 -16.02 13.47 1.29
C GLY A 194 -15.18 12.27 0.87
N ALA A 195 -15.40 11.08 1.45
CA ALA A 195 -14.77 9.86 0.99
C ALA A 195 -15.41 9.34 -0.30
N ASP A 196 -14.59 8.93 -1.25
CA ASP A 196 -15.00 8.32 -2.52
C ASP A 196 -14.89 6.79 -2.50
N ALA A 197 -13.92 6.27 -1.76
CA ALA A 197 -13.73 4.83 -1.54
C ALA A 197 -13.24 4.56 -0.12
N VAL A 198 -13.44 3.34 0.37
CA VAL A 198 -13.01 2.89 1.70
C VAL A 198 -12.26 1.58 1.63
N GLY A 199 -11.21 1.44 2.42
CA GLY A 199 -10.48 0.18 2.56
C GLY A 199 -9.60 0.14 3.79
N MET A 200 -8.90 -0.99 3.97
CA MET A 200 -8.21 -1.36 5.21
C MET A 200 -6.69 -1.40 5.06
N SER A 201 -6.13 -0.72 4.05
CA SER A 201 -4.70 -0.74 3.70
C SER A 201 -4.26 0.55 3.03
N THR A 202 -3.07 0.55 2.40
CA THR A 202 -2.60 1.55 1.43
C THR A 202 -2.10 2.85 2.05
N VAL A 203 -2.86 3.45 2.98
CA VAL A 203 -2.49 4.74 3.59
C VAL A 203 -1.18 4.66 4.38
N PRO A 204 -0.93 3.63 5.21
CA PRO A 204 0.36 3.47 5.88
C PRO A 204 1.55 3.44 4.92
N GLU A 205 1.41 2.71 3.82
CA GLU A 205 2.45 2.56 2.82
C GLU A 205 2.71 3.88 2.07
N LEU A 206 1.65 4.57 1.64
CA LEU A 206 1.77 5.84 0.92
C LEU A 206 2.41 6.94 1.77
N ILE A 207 1.98 7.07 3.03
CA ILE A 207 2.53 8.06 3.96
C ILE A 207 4.01 7.78 4.22
N THR A 208 4.36 6.53 4.53
CA THR A 208 5.75 6.15 4.79
C THR A 208 6.64 6.38 3.57
N ALA A 209 6.18 6.02 2.37
CA ALA A 209 6.92 6.27 1.14
C ALA A 209 7.20 7.76 0.94
N ALA A 210 6.20 8.60 1.14
CA ALA A 210 6.34 10.04 1.01
C ALA A 210 7.30 10.65 2.07
N GLU A 211 7.25 10.16 3.31
CA GLU A 211 8.20 10.55 4.38
C GLU A 211 9.64 10.16 4.05
N LEU A 212 9.83 9.00 3.41
CA LEU A 212 11.13 8.53 2.94
C LEU A 212 11.58 9.19 1.63
N GLY A 213 10.83 10.16 1.09
CA GLY A 213 11.15 10.89 -0.12
C GLY A 213 10.93 10.12 -1.42
N MET A 214 10.20 9.02 -1.38
CA MET A 214 9.81 8.26 -2.57
C MET A 214 8.64 8.95 -3.28
N ARG A 215 8.62 8.88 -4.61
CA ARG A 215 7.41 9.18 -5.38
C ARG A 215 6.44 8.01 -5.22
N CYS A 216 5.25 8.28 -4.69
CA CYS A 216 4.28 7.21 -4.44
C CYS A 216 2.99 7.42 -5.20
N SER A 217 2.35 6.32 -5.59
CA SER A 217 1.04 6.31 -6.24
C SER A 217 0.17 5.22 -5.64
N GLY A 218 -1.11 5.54 -5.41
CA GLY A 218 -2.14 4.62 -4.94
C GLY A 218 -3.28 4.46 -5.95
N VAL A 219 -3.67 3.22 -6.20
CA VAL A 219 -4.79 2.85 -7.10
C VAL A 219 -5.68 1.83 -6.43
#